data_4b2fbedd7ad7fe7d03c0470d56996fc6
#
_entry.id   4b2fbedd7ad7fe7d03c0470d56996fc6
#
_cell.length_a   1.000
_cell.length_b   1.000
_cell.length_c   1.000
_cell.angle_alpha   90.00
_cell.angle_beta   90.00
_cell.angle_gamma   90.00
#
_symmetry.space_group_name_H-M   'P 1'
#
loop_
_entity.id
_entity.type
_entity.pdbx_description
1 polymer ?
#
loop_
_entity_poly.entity_id
_entity_poly.type
_entity_poly.pdbx_seq_one_letter_code
_entity_poly.pdbx_strand_id
1 'polypeptide(L)'
;SIRKGIESLASGKDFENLFESAKSRAIADWLVGMNLSRLYSCLYNQNYSVGRVQTPTLSMIAERDSEITGFIKEPYYVVEIVTDDFSLSTERIDSKEIADQLSNLVPEELIVTEVINKEKITKPEPLFDLTALQRAANRYFGFSAKQTLDYLQSLYEKKLVTYPRTDSRYLTEDMKQTVCEMLDTVGEGFERDAKNIDSIFKNEKVSDHHAILPTLAAMKNGPGTLPSSEKKIYDLIQAKLLMCTSSNLIESTTKVIVEFDGVTFSASGKTVLEEGFFGFVKPFLNNKKNETILPKLSEGDVLSIKGSIVRQKFTQPPKHFTEETLLKAMELAGAEDIEKGIEVERKGLGTPATRAGVIENLIYKGFIERDKKNLLATHKGMSLITIVSEEFRSPKKTAEWEMKLSKIADGKESSKDFLKDIERDISNLVNHYQK
;
A
#
# COMPACT_ATOMS: atom_id res chain seq x y z
N SER A 1 21.85 9.34 -22.92
CA SER A 1 22.64 8.28 -23.55
C SER A 1 24.10 8.33 -23.07
N ILE A 2 24.94 7.36 -23.44
CA ILE A 2 26.36 7.23 -23.04
C ILE A 2 27.13 8.55 -23.25
N ARG A 3 26.92 9.24 -24.37
CA ARG A 3 27.59 10.53 -24.66
C ARG A 3 27.28 11.59 -23.60
N LYS A 4 26.01 11.77 -23.21
CA LYS A 4 25.60 12.69 -22.15
C LYS A 4 26.21 12.28 -20.78
N GLY A 5 26.26 10.97 -20.50
CA GLY A 5 26.89 10.47 -19.27
C GLY A 5 28.39 10.79 -19.20
N ILE A 6 29.10 10.68 -20.34
CA ILE A 6 30.54 11.04 -20.41
C ILE A 6 30.73 12.56 -20.24
N GLU A 7 29.85 13.37 -20.86
CA GLU A 7 29.90 14.83 -20.77
C GLU A 7 29.55 15.37 -19.37
N SER A 8 28.80 14.59 -18.57
CA SER A 8 28.38 14.94 -17.20
C SER A 8 29.16 14.22 -16.10
N LEU A 9 30.34 13.65 -16.40
CA LEU A 9 31.18 13.02 -15.40
C LEU A 9 31.62 14.02 -14.33
N ALA A 10 31.39 13.68 -13.06
CA ALA A 10 31.82 14.41 -11.89
C ALA A 10 33.03 13.74 -11.23
N SER A 11 33.74 14.46 -10.37
CA SER A 11 34.85 13.89 -9.61
C SER A 11 34.33 12.87 -8.59
N GLY A 12 35.03 11.74 -8.42
CA GLY A 12 34.72 10.77 -7.36
C GLY A 12 34.72 11.36 -5.95
N LYS A 13 35.45 12.46 -5.72
CA LYS A 13 35.46 13.18 -4.44
C LYS A 13 34.11 13.82 -4.11
N ASP A 14 33.33 14.18 -5.11
CA ASP A 14 32.01 14.80 -4.91
C ASP A 14 31.01 13.80 -4.34
N PHE A 15 31.30 12.48 -4.42
CA PHE A 15 30.46 11.39 -3.93
C PHE A 15 31.01 10.73 -2.66
N GLU A 16 32.02 11.30 -2.00
CA GLU A 16 32.67 10.69 -0.82
C GLU A 16 31.68 10.56 0.35
N ASN A 17 30.86 11.56 0.61
CA ASN A 17 29.84 11.50 1.66
C ASN A 17 28.75 10.47 1.37
N LEU A 18 28.32 10.34 0.11
CA LEU A 18 27.37 9.32 -0.32
C LEU A 18 27.95 7.91 -0.12
N PHE A 19 29.23 7.71 -0.46
CA PHE A 19 29.93 6.46 -0.22
C PHE A 19 30.02 6.14 1.28
N GLU A 20 30.39 7.11 2.12
CA GLU A 20 30.45 6.91 3.59
C GLU A 20 29.07 6.59 4.19
N SER A 21 27.99 7.20 3.69
CA SER A 21 26.61 6.84 4.07
C SER A 21 26.30 5.38 3.73
N ALA A 22 26.56 4.96 2.48
CA ALA A 22 26.29 3.60 2.02
C ALA A 22 27.13 2.56 2.80
N LYS A 23 28.39 2.84 3.04
CA LYS A 23 29.32 2.00 3.83
C LYS A 23 28.86 1.89 5.27
N SER A 24 28.48 3.00 5.90
CA SER A 24 27.97 3.02 7.27
C SER A 24 26.68 2.20 7.42
N ARG A 25 25.77 2.27 6.44
CA ARG A 25 24.58 1.40 6.40
C ARG A 25 24.97 -0.08 6.39
N ALA A 26 25.88 -0.47 5.51
CA ALA A 26 26.32 -1.87 5.40
C ALA A 26 26.95 -2.38 6.70
N ILE A 27 27.80 -1.57 7.34
CA ILE A 27 28.43 -1.92 8.62
C ILE A 27 27.37 -2.00 9.73
N ALA A 28 26.44 -1.06 9.82
CA ALA A 28 25.36 -1.06 10.80
C ALA A 28 24.47 -2.31 10.67
N ASP A 29 24.06 -2.64 9.44
CA ASP A 29 23.27 -3.84 9.17
C ASP A 29 24.01 -5.12 9.57
N TRP A 30 25.33 -5.20 9.32
CA TRP A 30 26.17 -6.31 9.72
C TRP A 30 26.33 -6.40 11.24
N LEU A 31 26.64 -5.29 11.91
CA LEU A 31 26.81 -5.24 13.37
C LEU A 31 25.56 -5.72 14.10
N VAL A 32 24.39 -5.19 13.74
CA VAL A 32 23.11 -5.59 14.32
C VAL A 32 22.80 -7.06 13.99
N GLY A 33 22.89 -7.41 12.71
CA GLY A 33 22.57 -8.75 12.24
C GLY A 33 23.39 -9.84 12.92
N MET A 34 24.70 -9.66 12.98
CA MET A 34 25.61 -10.65 13.58
C MET A 34 25.50 -10.73 15.09
N ASN A 35 25.57 -9.60 15.79
CA ASN A 35 25.62 -9.60 17.23
C ASN A 35 24.30 -10.02 17.86
N LEU A 36 23.16 -9.44 17.41
CA LEU A 36 21.86 -9.75 17.99
C LEU A 36 21.37 -11.16 17.61
N SER A 37 21.64 -11.63 16.38
CA SER A 37 21.32 -13.02 16.02
C SER A 37 22.08 -14.02 16.91
N ARG A 38 23.37 -13.80 17.15
CA ARG A 38 24.16 -14.65 18.04
C ARG A 38 23.68 -14.55 19.49
N LEU A 39 23.45 -13.34 20.00
CA LEU A 39 22.97 -13.12 21.35
C LEU A 39 21.72 -13.94 21.63
N TYR A 40 20.65 -13.71 20.87
CA TYR A 40 19.39 -14.40 21.09
C TYR A 40 19.43 -15.89 20.79
N SER A 41 20.23 -16.31 19.80
CA SER A 41 20.42 -17.73 19.50
C SER A 41 21.12 -18.47 20.65
N CYS A 42 22.14 -17.86 21.28
CA CYS A 42 22.85 -18.44 22.41
C CYS A 42 21.98 -18.44 23.68
N LEU A 43 21.27 -17.34 23.97
CA LEU A 43 20.44 -17.22 25.17
C LEU A 43 19.30 -18.24 25.20
N TYR A 44 18.68 -18.51 24.05
CA TYR A 44 17.46 -19.32 23.95
C TYR A 44 17.68 -20.68 23.28
N ASN A 45 18.94 -21.03 22.94
CA ASN A 45 19.31 -22.28 22.24
C ASN A 45 18.43 -22.55 21.01
N GLN A 46 18.18 -21.51 20.22
CA GLN A 46 17.35 -21.54 19.02
C GLN A 46 18.07 -20.80 17.88
N ASN A 47 17.86 -21.22 16.64
CA ASN A 47 18.38 -20.50 15.50
C ASN A 47 17.53 -19.26 15.19
N TYR A 48 17.86 -18.15 15.85
CA TYR A 48 17.23 -16.85 15.64
C TYR A 48 18.06 -15.98 14.71
N SER A 49 17.36 -15.17 13.91
CA SER A 49 17.97 -14.20 13.02
C SER A 49 17.29 -12.85 13.22
N VAL A 50 18.09 -11.89 13.65
CA VAL A 50 17.68 -10.50 13.88
C VAL A 50 18.27 -9.62 12.79
N GLY A 51 17.55 -8.58 12.38
CA GLY A 51 18.06 -7.62 11.41
C GLY A 51 17.19 -6.37 11.37
N ARG A 52 17.80 -5.26 11.03
CA ARG A 52 17.21 -3.91 11.08
C ARG A 52 15.89 -3.76 10.29
N VAL A 53 15.72 -4.49 9.19
CA VAL A 53 14.48 -4.45 8.38
C VAL A 53 13.59 -5.66 8.66
N GLN A 54 14.18 -6.87 8.73
CA GLN A 54 13.38 -8.08 8.88
C GLN A 54 12.68 -8.19 10.23
N THR A 55 13.32 -7.74 11.32
CA THR A 55 12.73 -7.85 12.67
C THR A 55 11.55 -6.89 12.87
N PRO A 56 11.63 -5.60 12.51
CA PRO A 56 10.45 -4.74 12.51
C PRO A 56 9.33 -5.22 11.57
N THR A 57 9.67 -5.79 10.41
CA THR A 57 8.66 -6.38 9.51
C THR A 57 7.94 -7.56 10.15
N LEU A 58 8.68 -8.44 10.85
CA LEU A 58 8.11 -9.53 11.62
C LEU A 58 7.24 -9.01 12.79
N SER A 59 7.70 -7.96 13.49
CA SER A 59 6.95 -7.32 14.59
C SER A 59 5.57 -6.85 14.12
N MET A 60 5.50 -6.18 12.98
CA MET A 60 4.22 -5.71 12.42
C MET A 60 3.23 -6.87 12.20
N ILE A 61 3.70 -8.02 11.69
CA ILE A 61 2.86 -9.20 11.47
C ILE A 61 2.44 -9.80 12.81
N ALA A 62 3.39 -10.00 13.74
CA ALA A 62 3.14 -10.60 15.04
C ALA A 62 2.18 -9.76 15.90
N GLU A 63 2.33 -8.44 15.90
CA GLU A 63 1.42 -7.51 16.58
C GLU A 63 0.01 -7.58 16.00
N ARG A 64 -0.13 -7.60 14.67
CA ARG A 64 -1.42 -7.76 13.99
C ARG A 64 -2.10 -9.09 14.35
N ASP A 65 -1.35 -10.19 14.38
CA ASP A 65 -1.89 -11.49 14.74
C ASP A 65 -2.28 -11.54 16.22
N SER A 66 -1.54 -10.85 17.08
CA SER A 66 -1.89 -10.69 18.51
C SER A 66 -3.16 -9.87 18.69
N GLU A 67 -3.32 -8.77 17.96
CA GLU A 67 -4.56 -7.96 17.94
C GLU A 67 -5.77 -8.81 17.50
N ILE A 68 -5.62 -9.64 16.49
CA ILE A 68 -6.68 -10.50 15.99
C ILE A 68 -7.04 -11.58 17.03
N THR A 69 -6.03 -12.20 17.61
CA THR A 69 -6.21 -13.29 18.61
C THR A 69 -6.82 -12.77 19.91
N GLY A 70 -6.41 -11.58 20.35
CA GLY A 70 -6.93 -10.93 21.55
C GLY A 70 -8.24 -10.18 21.35
N PHE A 71 -8.78 -10.14 20.11
CA PHE A 71 -9.96 -9.36 19.79
C PHE A 71 -11.23 -9.98 20.40
N ILE A 72 -11.95 -9.19 21.16
CA ILE A 72 -13.25 -9.57 21.74
C ILE A 72 -14.36 -9.00 20.84
N LYS A 73 -15.17 -9.89 20.28
CA LYS A 73 -16.32 -9.49 19.48
C LYS A 73 -17.43 -8.94 20.37
N GLU A 74 -17.80 -7.69 20.14
CA GLU A 74 -18.93 -7.05 20.80
C GLU A 74 -20.14 -7.01 19.86
N PRO A 75 -21.34 -7.38 20.32
CA PRO A 75 -22.54 -7.23 19.54
C PRO A 75 -22.94 -5.76 19.49
N TYR A 76 -23.53 -5.35 18.37
CA TYR A 76 -24.22 -4.10 18.22
C TYR A 76 -25.42 -4.30 17.29
N TYR A 77 -26.34 -3.34 17.28
CA TYR A 77 -27.59 -3.43 16.57
C TYR A 77 -27.72 -2.28 15.58
N VAL A 78 -28.43 -2.54 14.49
CA VAL A 78 -28.78 -1.56 13.48
C VAL A 78 -30.25 -1.78 13.16
N VAL A 79 -31.06 -0.73 13.22
CA VAL A 79 -32.44 -0.78 12.77
C VAL A 79 -32.47 -0.45 11.28
N GLU A 80 -32.99 -1.39 10.49
CA GLU A 80 -33.13 -1.26 9.04
C GLU A 80 -34.62 -1.06 8.70
N ILE A 81 -34.95 0.06 8.06
CA ILE A 81 -36.28 0.37 7.53
C ILE A 81 -36.29 -0.03 6.07
N VAL A 82 -37.25 -0.84 5.68
CA VAL A 82 -37.42 -1.33 4.31
C VAL A 82 -38.50 -0.56 3.60
N THR A 83 -38.19 0.02 2.46
CA THR A 83 -39.12 0.65 1.52
C THR A 83 -39.34 -0.27 0.30
N ASP A 84 -40.06 0.16 -0.71
CA ASP A 84 -40.24 -0.62 -1.94
C ASP A 84 -38.96 -0.79 -2.74
N ASP A 85 -38.09 0.23 -2.78
CA ASP A 85 -36.93 0.29 -3.69
C ASP A 85 -35.60 0.16 -2.99
N PHE A 86 -35.49 0.52 -1.70
CA PHE A 86 -34.23 0.51 -0.96
C PHE A 86 -34.47 0.39 0.55
N SER A 87 -33.39 0.34 1.33
CA SER A 87 -33.49 0.35 2.80
C SER A 87 -32.64 1.48 3.39
N LEU A 88 -33.18 2.07 4.48
CA LEU A 88 -32.46 3.01 5.32
C LEU A 88 -31.97 2.28 6.59
N SER A 89 -30.85 2.69 7.14
CA SER A 89 -30.32 2.10 8.36
C SER A 89 -29.87 3.17 9.34
N THR A 90 -30.01 2.87 10.64
CA THR A 90 -29.38 3.67 11.70
C THR A 90 -27.86 3.48 11.71
N GLU A 91 -27.16 4.32 12.44
CA GLU A 91 -25.82 4.02 12.94
C GLU A 91 -25.86 2.91 13.98
N ARG A 92 -24.71 2.61 14.60
CA ARG A 92 -24.55 1.60 15.63
C ARG A 92 -25.39 1.94 16.88
N ILE A 93 -26.18 0.99 17.37
CA ILE A 93 -26.90 1.00 18.63
C ILE A 93 -26.34 -0.11 19.51
N ASP A 94 -25.90 0.22 20.73
CA ASP A 94 -25.22 -0.76 21.59
C ASP A 94 -26.23 -1.63 22.40
N SER A 95 -27.47 -1.16 22.65
CA SER A 95 -28.51 -1.90 23.34
C SER A 95 -29.54 -2.51 22.38
N LYS A 96 -29.80 -3.80 22.59
CA LYS A 96 -30.85 -4.52 21.84
C LYS A 96 -32.23 -3.95 22.16
N GLU A 97 -32.49 -3.66 23.42
CA GLU A 97 -33.77 -3.16 23.91
C GLU A 97 -34.11 -1.83 23.26
N ILE A 98 -33.13 -0.92 23.12
CA ILE A 98 -33.32 0.37 22.43
C ILE A 98 -33.60 0.14 20.95
N ALA A 99 -32.87 -0.77 20.30
CA ALA A 99 -33.10 -1.06 18.89
C ALA A 99 -34.48 -1.69 18.64
N ASP A 100 -34.93 -2.62 19.52
CA ASP A 100 -36.23 -3.26 19.43
C ASP A 100 -37.36 -2.22 19.66
N GLN A 101 -37.22 -1.33 20.64
CA GLN A 101 -38.18 -0.23 20.92
C GLN A 101 -38.28 0.68 19.70
N LEU A 102 -37.15 1.17 19.18
CA LEU A 102 -37.14 2.04 18.01
C LEU A 102 -37.79 1.38 16.80
N SER A 103 -37.47 0.10 16.54
CA SER A 103 -38.07 -0.66 15.43
C SER A 103 -39.60 -0.77 15.52
N ASN A 104 -40.13 -0.97 16.73
CA ASN A 104 -41.57 -1.09 16.96
C ASN A 104 -42.33 0.24 16.83
N LEU A 105 -41.63 1.37 16.96
CA LEU A 105 -42.22 2.69 16.86
C LEU A 105 -42.25 3.23 15.42
N VAL A 106 -41.53 2.63 14.48
CA VAL A 106 -41.45 3.09 13.08
C VAL A 106 -42.82 3.11 12.45
N PRO A 107 -43.32 4.27 11.95
CA PRO A 107 -44.62 4.39 11.33
C PRO A 107 -44.65 3.83 9.90
N GLU A 108 -45.83 3.73 9.30
CA GLU A 108 -46.03 3.27 7.92
C GLU A 108 -45.50 4.26 6.87
N GLU A 109 -45.32 5.53 7.26
CA GLU A 109 -44.81 6.61 6.39
C GLU A 109 -43.76 7.44 7.13
N LEU A 110 -42.71 7.80 6.43
CA LEU A 110 -41.66 8.70 6.92
C LEU A 110 -41.34 9.76 5.85
N ILE A 111 -40.96 10.94 6.31
CA ILE A 111 -40.63 12.06 5.43
C ILE A 111 -39.10 12.14 5.27
N VAL A 112 -38.64 12.31 4.04
CA VAL A 112 -37.24 12.59 3.75
C VAL A 112 -36.84 13.93 4.34
N THR A 113 -35.94 13.92 5.30
CA THR A 113 -35.49 15.13 6.00
C THR A 113 -34.42 15.87 5.20
N GLU A 114 -33.52 15.13 4.53
CA GLU A 114 -32.45 15.73 3.76
C GLU A 114 -32.00 14.79 2.64
N VAL A 115 -31.62 15.38 1.48
CA VAL A 115 -30.95 14.63 0.38
C VAL A 115 -29.64 15.32 0.03
N ILE A 116 -28.54 14.65 0.30
CA ILE A 116 -27.20 15.16 0.04
C ILE A 116 -26.65 14.52 -1.23
N ASN A 117 -26.40 15.32 -2.25
CA ASN A 117 -25.70 14.90 -3.46
C ASN A 117 -24.28 15.46 -3.46
N LYS A 118 -23.29 14.57 -3.61
CA LYS A 118 -21.88 14.98 -3.66
C LYS A 118 -21.21 14.33 -4.87
N GLU A 119 -20.62 15.13 -5.71
CA GLU A 119 -19.73 14.66 -6.75
C GLU A 119 -18.32 14.44 -6.18
N LYS A 120 -17.73 13.30 -6.53
CA LYS A 120 -16.37 12.95 -6.18
C LYS A 120 -15.57 12.72 -7.45
N ILE A 121 -14.59 13.58 -7.67
CA ILE A 121 -13.59 13.41 -8.74
C ILE A 121 -12.42 12.64 -8.18
N THR A 122 -12.14 11.48 -8.76
CA THR A 122 -10.98 10.65 -8.39
C THR A 122 -9.99 10.67 -9.54
N LYS A 123 -8.76 11.15 -9.27
CA LYS A 123 -7.67 11.14 -10.24
C LYS A 123 -7.03 9.76 -10.32
N PRO A 124 -6.44 9.37 -11.46
CA PRO A 124 -5.65 8.16 -11.54
C PRO A 124 -4.44 8.24 -10.61
N GLU A 125 -4.12 7.11 -9.97
CA GLU A 125 -2.88 7.01 -9.20
C GLU A 125 -1.66 7.07 -10.14
N PRO A 126 -0.50 7.60 -9.70
CA PRO A 126 0.72 7.64 -10.51
C PRO A 126 1.12 6.28 -11.07
N LEU A 127 2.04 6.26 -12.03
CA LEU A 127 2.59 5.05 -12.66
C LEU A 127 3.15 4.07 -11.61
N PHE A 128 3.55 2.89 -12.05
CA PHE A 128 4.12 1.88 -11.17
C PHE A 128 5.62 2.11 -10.94
N ASP A 129 6.00 2.16 -9.65
CA ASP A 129 7.28 1.63 -9.18
C ASP A 129 7.16 0.12 -8.92
N LEU A 130 8.25 -0.51 -8.49
CA LEU A 130 8.23 -1.95 -8.19
C LEU A 130 7.25 -2.31 -7.07
N THR A 131 7.22 -1.53 -5.98
CA THR A 131 6.35 -1.81 -4.82
C THR A 131 4.87 -1.69 -5.21
N ALA A 132 4.50 -0.64 -5.93
CA ALA A 132 3.12 -0.43 -6.37
C ALA A 132 2.65 -1.53 -7.34
N LEU A 133 3.53 -2.00 -8.24
CA LEU A 133 3.23 -3.12 -9.13
C LEU A 133 3.06 -4.43 -8.34
N GLN A 134 3.95 -4.73 -7.39
CA GLN A 134 3.84 -5.90 -6.53
C GLN A 134 2.54 -5.92 -5.73
N ARG A 135 2.15 -4.77 -5.16
CA ARG A 135 0.87 -4.60 -4.44
C ARG A 135 -0.33 -4.85 -5.36
N ALA A 136 -0.32 -4.27 -6.56
CA ALA A 136 -1.40 -4.46 -7.53
C ALA A 136 -1.49 -5.92 -8.01
N ALA A 137 -0.37 -6.56 -8.31
CA ALA A 137 -0.31 -7.95 -8.73
C ALA A 137 -0.79 -8.92 -7.62
N ASN A 138 -0.46 -8.65 -6.36
CA ASN A 138 -0.99 -9.42 -5.23
C ASN A 138 -2.51 -9.22 -5.07
N ARG A 139 -2.98 -7.98 -5.18
CA ARG A 139 -4.41 -7.65 -5.09
C ARG A 139 -5.23 -8.37 -6.16
N TYR A 140 -4.84 -8.25 -7.43
CA TYR A 140 -5.63 -8.73 -8.56
C TYR A 140 -5.42 -10.21 -8.85
N PHE A 141 -4.19 -10.70 -8.75
CA PHE A 141 -3.82 -12.06 -9.19
C PHE A 141 -3.40 -12.98 -8.05
N GLY A 142 -3.15 -12.47 -6.86
CA GLY A 142 -2.61 -13.23 -5.73
C GLY A 142 -1.14 -13.60 -5.90
N PHE A 143 -0.40 -12.96 -6.80
CA PHE A 143 1.03 -13.20 -6.95
C PHE A 143 1.79 -12.65 -5.74
N SER A 144 2.83 -13.39 -5.31
CA SER A 144 3.75 -12.86 -4.30
C SER A 144 4.59 -11.72 -4.88
N ALA A 145 5.17 -10.91 -4.00
CA ALA A 145 6.10 -9.85 -4.39
C ALA A 145 7.31 -10.42 -5.15
N LYS A 146 7.81 -11.60 -4.75
CA LYS A 146 8.90 -12.30 -5.42
C LYS A 146 8.48 -12.78 -6.80
N GLN A 147 7.33 -13.45 -6.94
CA GLN A 147 6.81 -13.89 -8.23
C GLN A 147 6.63 -12.71 -9.20
N THR A 148 6.06 -11.60 -8.69
CA THR A 148 5.88 -10.38 -9.49
C THR A 148 7.21 -9.84 -10.00
N LEU A 149 8.24 -9.80 -9.14
CA LEU A 149 9.58 -9.37 -9.54
C LEU A 149 10.20 -10.30 -10.58
N ASP A 150 10.04 -11.62 -10.43
CA ASP A 150 10.61 -12.60 -11.36
C ASP A 150 9.95 -12.48 -12.75
N TYR A 151 8.62 -12.35 -12.81
CA TYR A 151 7.91 -12.12 -14.07
C TYR A 151 8.29 -10.78 -14.71
N LEU A 152 8.40 -9.74 -13.91
CA LEU A 152 8.83 -8.43 -14.38
C LEU A 152 10.27 -8.43 -14.91
N GLN A 153 11.17 -9.14 -14.23
CA GLN A 153 12.56 -9.31 -14.67
C GLN A 153 12.62 -10.05 -16.02
N SER A 154 11.83 -11.11 -16.18
CA SER A 154 11.72 -11.84 -17.45
C SER A 154 11.20 -10.95 -18.59
N LEU A 155 10.18 -10.13 -18.33
CA LEU A 155 9.65 -9.16 -19.32
C LEU A 155 10.70 -8.11 -19.69
N TYR A 156 11.50 -7.65 -18.74
CA TYR A 156 12.59 -6.71 -18.99
C TYR A 156 13.68 -7.32 -19.86
N GLU A 157 14.11 -8.55 -19.59
CA GLU A 157 15.12 -9.28 -20.38
C GLU A 157 14.63 -9.52 -21.83
N LYS A 158 13.32 -9.72 -22.01
CA LYS A 158 12.64 -9.77 -23.33
C LYS A 158 12.48 -8.39 -23.98
N LYS A 159 12.92 -7.31 -23.32
CA LYS A 159 12.79 -5.91 -23.80
C LYS A 159 11.35 -5.44 -23.99
N LEU A 160 10.41 -6.00 -23.23
CA LEU A 160 9.00 -5.66 -23.31
C LEU A 160 8.61 -4.54 -22.33
N VAL A 161 9.36 -4.37 -21.25
CA VAL A 161 9.17 -3.32 -20.23
C VAL A 161 10.48 -2.63 -19.91
N THR A 162 10.39 -1.46 -19.24
CA THR A 162 11.55 -0.71 -18.75
C THR A 162 12.15 -1.35 -17.49
N TYR A 163 13.21 -0.77 -16.94
CA TYR A 163 13.96 -1.34 -15.81
C TYR A 163 13.04 -1.65 -14.60
N PRO A 164 13.12 -2.87 -14.03
CA PRO A 164 12.14 -3.34 -13.04
C PRO A 164 12.33 -2.80 -11.63
N ARG A 165 13.57 -2.45 -11.22
CA ARG A 165 13.88 -2.08 -9.85
C ARG A 165 13.95 -0.58 -9.67
N THR A 166 12.84 0.09 -9.85
CA THR A 166 12.70 1.54 -9.68
C THR A 166 11.84 1.85 -8.46
N ASP A 167 12.11 2.95 -7.81
CA ASP A 167 11.33 3.58 -6.75
C ASP A 167 10.52 4.80 -7.26
N SER A 168 10.77 5.23 -8.51
CA SER A 168 10.04 6.32 -9.11
C SER A 168 8.72 5.87 -9.71
N ARG A 169 7.70 6.70 -9.54
CA ARG A 169 6.37 6.58 -10.14
C ARG A 169 6.12 7.64 -11.22
N TYR A 170 7.19 8.31 -11.66
CA TYR A 170 7.15 9.42 -12.59
C TYR A 170 8.14 9.21 -13.74
N LEU A 171 8.00 10.05 -14.76
CA LEU A 171 8.84 10.08 -15.95
C LEU A 171 9.59 11.40 -16.03
N THR A 172 10.67 11.41 -16.81
CA THR A 172 11.38 12.65 -17.17
C THR A 172 10.74 13.31 -18.37
N GLU A 173 10.85 14.62 -18.48
CA GLU A 173 10.25 15.43 -19.58
C GLU A 173 10.73 15.02 -20.97
N ASP A 174 11.97 14.52 -21.11
CA ASP A 174 12.51 14.04 -22.39
C ASP A 174 11.82 12.77 -22.91
N MET A 175 11.04 12.09 -22.07
CA MET A 175 10.24 10.92 -22.46
C MET A 175 8.87 11.28 -23.04
N LYS A 176 8.46 12.56 -23.00
CA LYS A 176 7.11 12.99 -23.39
C LYS A 176 6.75 12.57 -24.83
N GLN A 177 7.68 12.77 -25.77
CA GLN A 177 7.47 12.35 -27.16
C GLN A 177 7.27 10.83 -27.26
N THR A 178 8.11 10.03 -26.59
CA THR A 178 8.00 8.56 -26.61
C THR A 178 6.66 8.08 -26.05
N VAL A 179 6.19 8.71 -24.95
CA VAL A 179 4.89 8.37 -24.36
C VAL A 179 3.75 8.72 -25.31
N CYS A 180 3.79 9.89 -25.98
CA CYS A 180 2.80 10.24 -27.00
C CYS A 180 2.76 9.20 -28.13
N GLU A 181 3.93 8.78 -28.64
CA GLU A 181 4.02 7.72 -29.64
C GLU A 181 3.46 6.37 -29.14
N MET A 182 3.67 6.03 -27.85
CA MET A 182 3.04 4.83 -27.23
C MET A 182 1.52 4.93 -27.23
N LEU A 183 0.98 6.08 -26.85
CA LEU A 183 -0.46 6.31 -26.80
C LEU A 183 -1.08 6.29 -28.21
N ASP A 184 -0.35 6.73 -29.25
CA ASP A 184 -0.81 6.66 -30.65
C ASP A 184 -1.00 5.23 -31.15
N THR A 185 -0.38 4.23 -30.49
CA THR A 185 -0.58 2.82 -30.84
C THR A 185 -1.90 2.23 -30.31
N VAL A 186 -2.59 2.90 -29.42
CA VAL A 186 -3.77 2.35 -28.70
C VAL A 186 -5.03 2.33 -29.58
N GLY A 187 -5.03 3.08 -30.67
CA GLY A 187 -6.15 3.12 -31.60
C GLY A 187 -7.29 4.07 -31.24
N GLU A 188 -8.34 4.08 -32.08
CA GLU A 188 -9.50 4.93 -31.92
C GLU A 188 -10.34 4.51 -30.66
N GLY A 189 -10.88 5.50 -29.95
CA GLY A 189 -11.71 5.28 -28.75
C GLY A 189 -10.98 5.40 -27.41
N PHE A 190 -9.66 5.61 -27.41
CA PHE A 190 -8.92 5.97 -26.19
C PHE A 190 -8.93 7.48 -25.98
N GLU A 191 -9.69 7.91 -24.97
CA GLU A 191 -9.81 9.33 -24.63
C GLU A 191 -8.66 9.74 -23.69
N ARG A 192 -7.86 10.71 -24.15
CA ARG A 192 -6.66 11.21 -23.47
C ARG A 192 -6.98 12.48 -22.69
N ASP A 193 -6.46 12.59 -21.48
CA ASP A 193 -6.51 13.81 -20.69
C ASP A 193 -5.14 14.47 -20.63
N ALA A 194 -5.03 15.67 -21.21
CA ALA A 194 -3.76 16.40 -21.30
C ALA A 194 -3.18 16.73 -19.92
N LYS A 195 -4.02 17.07 -18.93
CA LYS A 195 -3.57 17.40 -17.55
C LYS A 195 -3.02 16.17 -16.85
N ASN A 196 -3.66 15.01 -17.03
CA ASN A 196 -3.21 13.76 -16.44
C ASN A 196 -1.91 13.29 -17.14
N ILE A 197 -1.80 13.45 -18.46
CA ILE A 197 -0.55 13.20 -19.20
C ILE A 197 0.59 14.09 -18.67
N ASP A 198 0.38 15.38 -18.51
CA ASP A 198 1.43 16.27 -17.99
C ASP A 198 1.80 15.92 -16.54
N SER A 199 0.87 15.42 -15.75
CA SER A 199 1.08 15.10 -14.33
C SER A 199 2.04 13.93 -14.08
N ILE A 200 2.27 13.06 -15.08
CA ILE A 200 3.18 11.92 -14.95
C ILE A 200 4.66 12.30 -15.15
N PHE A 201 4.94 13.50 -15.66
CA PHE A 201 6.30 13.99 -15.90
C PHE A 201 6.75 14.89 -14.75
N LYS A 202 7.80 14.47 -14.02
CA LYS A 202 8.38 15.20 -12.88
C LYS A 202 9.85 14.84 -12.73
N ASN A 203 10.74 15.63 -13.35
CA ASN A 203 12.18 15.39 -13.33
C ASN A 203 12.72 15.24 -11.90
N GLU A 204 12.23 16.06 -10.96
CA GLU A 204 12.66 16.10 -9.56
C GLU A 204 12.29 14.84 -8.76
N LYS A 205 11.39 14.01 -9.31
CA LYS A 205 10.94 12.74 -8.70
C LYS A 205 11.49 11.49 -9.40
N VAL A 206 12.43 11.69 -10.29
CA VAL A 206 13.16 10.60 -10.96
C VAL A 206 14.61 10.69 -10.59
N SER A 207 15.09 9.74 -9.79
CA SER A 207 16.50 9.64 -9.39
C SER A 207 17.30 8.89 -10.45
N ASP A 208 17.48 7.58 -10.28
CA ASP A 208 18.28 6.72 -11.17
C ASP A 208 17.46 6.17 -12.34
N HIS A 209 16.20 5.83 -12.08
CA HIS A 209 15.30 5.18 -13.03
C HIS A 209 13.90 5.78 -12.96
N HIS A 210 13.26 5.94 -14.11
CA HIS A 210 11.87 6.35 -14.21
C HIS A 210 10.91 5.18 -13.89
N ALA A 211 9.60 5.47 -13.82
CA ALA A 211 8.55 4.49 -13.60
C ALA A 211 8.58 3.32 -14.60
N ILE A 212 7.97 2.20 -14.21
CA ILE A 212 7.85 1.01 -15.05
C ILE A 212 6.82 1.26 -16.16
N LEU A 213 7.26 1.09 -17.40
CA LEU A 213 6.44 1.23 -18.61
C LEU A 213 6.61 0.02 -19.54
N PRO A 214 5.64 -0.25 -20.43
CA PRO A 214 5.92 -1.06 -21.61
C PRO A 214 6.95 -0.33 -22.49
N THR A 215 7.70 -1.04 -23.32
CA THR A 215 8.55 -0.38 -24.32
C THR A 215 7.71 0.05 -25.52
N LEU A 216 8.15 1.09 -26.23
CA LEU A 216 7.49 1.54 -27.46
C LEU A 216 7.41 0.41 -28.51
N ALA A 217 8.45 -0.42 -28.61
CA ALA A 217 8.47 -1.57 -29.52
C ALA A 217 7.40 -2.60 -29.14
N ALA A 218 7.22 -2.89 -27.84
CA ALA A 218 6.19 -3.81 -27.38
C ALA A 218 4.77 -3.25 -27.59
N MET A 219 4.60 -1.94 -27.47
CA MET A 219 3.31 -1.29 -27.75
C MET A 219 2.97 -1.35 -29.25
N LYS A 220 3.95 -1.13 -30.15
CA LYS A 220 3.74 -1.14 -31.61
C LYS A 220 3.52 -2.56 -32.16
N ASN A 221 4.28 -3.54 -31.71
CA ASN A 221 4.30 -4.89 -32.29
C ASN A 221 3.54 -5.93 -31.46
N GLY A 222 3.04 -5.55 -30.29
CA GLY A 222 2.51 -6.46 -29.29
C GLY A 222 3.62 -7.21 -28.54
N PRO A 223 3.29 -7.83 -27.38
CA PRO A 223 4.28 -8.53 -26.55
C PRO A 223 4.64 -9.93 -27.08
N GLY A 224 4.05 -10.38 -28.20
CA GLY A 224 4.21 -11.75 -28.68
C GLY A 224 3.52 -12.77 -27.79
N THR A 225 3.93 -14.05 -27.92
CA THR A 225 3.43 -15.14 -27.07
C THR A 225 4.15 -15.12 -25.73
N LEU A 226 3.41 -14.91 -24.65
CA LEU A 226 3.90 -14.90 -23.27
C LEU A 226 3.24 -15.99 -22.43
N PRO A 227 3.96 -16.55 -21.42
CA PRO A 227 3.33 -17.30 -20.37
C PRO A 227 2.21 -16.50 -19.68
N SER A 228 1.14 -17.16 -19.26
CA SER A 228 -0.06 -16.50 -18.72
C SER A 228 0.26 -15.52 -17.55
N SER A 229 1.18 -15.87 -16.67
CA SER A 229 1.57 -15.02 -15.53
C SER A 229 2.31 -13.76 -15.99
N GLU A 230 3.26 -13.90 -16.93
CA GLU A 230 3.97 -12.76 -17.49
C GLU A 230 3.03 -11.83 -18.26
N LYS A 231 2.10 -12.43 -19.04
CA LYS A 231 1.08 -11.67 -19.76
C LYS A 231 0.23 -10.82 -18.82
N LYS A 232 -0.22 -11.37 -17.71
CA LYS A 232 -0.98 -10.63 -16.67
C LYS A 232 -0.21 -9.43 -16.15
N ILE A 233 1.10 -9.56 -15.89
CA ILE A 233 1.95 -8.45 -15.44
C ILE A 233 2.13 -7.42 -16.55
N TYR A 234 2.37 -7.86 -17.79
CA TYR A 234 2.48 -6.94 -18.93
C TYR A 234 1.19 -6.14 -19.16
N ASP A 235 0.04 -6.83 -19.18
CA ASP A 235 -1.28 -6.21 -19.36
C ASP A 235 -1.58 -5.20 -18.23
N LEU A 236 -1.18 -5.50 -16.98
CA LEU A 236 -1.35 -4.59 -15.86
C LEU A 236 -0.48 -3.34 -15.98
N ILE A 237 0.76 -3.46 -16.47
CA ILE A 237 1.66 -2.32 -16.70
C ILE A 237 1.12 -1.45 -17.86
N GLN A 238 0.67 -2.07 -18.94
CA GLN A 238 0.07 -1.36 -20.06
C GLN A 238 -1.21 -0.62 -19.64
N ALA A 239 -2.12 -1.30 -18.93
CA ALA A 239 -3.33 -0.69 -18.39
C ALA A 239 -3.02 0.49 -17.48
N LYS A 240 -1.95 0.40 -16.67
CA LYS A 240 -1.55 1.50 -15.78
C LYS A 240 -1.13 2.75 -16.52
N LEU A 241 -0.40 2.61 -17.65
CA LEU A 241 -0.08 3.74 -18.51
C LEU A 241 -1.36 4.40 -19.05
N LEU A 242 -2.31 3.60 -19.55
CA LEU A 242 -3.58 4.09 -20.07
C LEU A 242 -4.42 4.77 -18.98
N MET A 243 -4.48 4.18 -17.78
CA MET A 243 -5.14 4.78 -16.62
C MET A 243 -4.59 6.18 -16.31
N CYS A 244 -3.26 6.30 -16.23
CA CYS A 244 -2.61 7.57 -15.84
C CYS A 244 -2.76 8.67 -16.89
N THR A 245 -3.15 8.33 -18.10
CA THR A 245 -3.27 9.25 -19.24
C THR A 245 -4.72 9.47 -19.69
N SER A 246 -5.69 8.82 -19.02
CA SER A 246 -7.12 8.98 -19.24
C SER A 246 -7.74 10.07 -18.37
N SER A 247 -9.01 10.40 -18.63
CA SER A 247 -9.83 11.29 -17.79
C SER A 247 -10.04 10.71 -16.37
N ASN A 248 -10.46 11.58 -15.46
CA ASN A 248 -10.75 11.21 -14.09
C ASN A 248 -12.03 10.36 -14.01
N LEU A 249 -12.12 9.54 -12.96
CA LEU A 249 -13.38 8.92 -12.56
C LEU A 249 -14.23 9.97 -11.83
N ILE A 250 -15.47 10.21 -12.30
CA ILE A 250 -16.44 11.10 -11.65
C ILE A 250 -17.61 10.26 -11.18
N GLU A 251 -17.87 10.31 -9.86
CA GLU A 251 -18.92 9.56 -9.20
C GLU A 251 -19.82 10.53 -8.45
N SER A 252 -21.14 10.33 -8.53
CA SER A 252 -22.12 10.99 -7.66
C SER A 252 -22.50 10.05 -6.53
N THR A 253 -22.42 10.53 -5.30
CA THR A 253 -22.94 9.85 -4.12
C THR A 253 -24.17 10.60 -3.65
N THR A 254 -25.32 9.91 -3.62
CA THR A 254 -26.56 10.41 -3.03
C THR A 254 -26.74 9.80 -1.65
N LYS A 255 -26.88 10.60 -0.62
CA LYS A 255 -27.27 10.18 0.73
C LYS A 255 -28.65 10.71 1.05
N VAL A 256 -29.60 9.83 1.33
CA VAL A 256 -30.95 10.15 1.80
C VAL A 256 -30.95 9.99 3.30
N ILE A 257 -31.50 10.98 3.99
CA ILE A 257 -31.60 11.05 5.44
C ILE A 257 -33.07 11.21 5.83
N VAL A 258 -33.47 10.44 6.85
CA VAL A 258 -34.76 10.53 7.52
C VAL A 258 -34.50 10.60 9.01
N GLU A 259 -35.09 11.54 9.69
CA GLU A 259 -35.09 11.65 11.15
C GLU A 259 -36.40 11.18 11.73
N PHE A 260 -36.34 10.25 12.68
CA PHE A 260 -37.48 9.74 13.39
C PHE A 260 -37.12 9.47 14.85
N ASP A 261 -37.92 9.99 15.78
CA ASP A 261 -37.74 9.86 17.25
C ASP A 261 -36.33 10.26 17.72
N GLY A 262 -35.75 11.31 17.13
CA GLY A 262 -34.39 11.79 17.43
C GLY A 262 -33.27 10.90 16.90
N VAL A 263 -33.59 9.87 16.09
CA VAL A 263 -32.63 8.95 15.49
C VAL A 263 -32.57 9.18 13.98
N THR A 264 -31.33 9.22 13.46
CA THR A 264 -31.08 9.38 12.02
C THR A 264 -31.01 8.01 11.32
N PHE A 265 -31.86 7.85 10.32
CA PHE A 265 -31.78 6.75 9.35
C PHE A 265 -31.19 7.25 8.04
N SER A 266 -30.32 6.51 7.43
CA SER A 266 -29.73 6.92 6.15
C SER A 266 -29.55 5.76 5.18
N ALA A 267 -29.67 6.10 3.88
CA ALA A 267 -29.29 5.25 2.77
C ALA A 267 -28.28 5.99 1.89
N SER A 268 -27.34 5.26 1.30
CA SER A 268 -26.37 5.83 0.37
C SER A 268 -26.35 5.04 -0.92
N GLY A 269 -26.49 5.77 -2.03
CA GLY A 269 -26.32 5.26 -3.37
C GLY A 269 -25.09 5.88 -4.05
N LYS A 270 -24.60 5.19 -5.06
CA LYS A 270 -23.44 5.63 -5.84
C LYS A 270 -23.67 5.37 -7.31
N THR A 271 -23.50 6.40 -8.12
CA THR A 271 -23.64 6.35 -9.58
C THR A 271 -22.35 6.86 -10.21
N VAL A 272 -21.82 6.12 -11.19
CA VAL A 272 -20.70 6.57 -12.01
C VAL A 272 -21.24 7.52 -13.08
N LEU A 273 -20.79 8.78 -13.06
CA LEU A 273 -21.12 9.78 -14.07
C LEU A 273 -20.17 9.72 -15.25
N GLU A 274 -18.86 9.64 -14.97
CA GLU A 274 -17.82 9.47 -15.97
C GLU A 274 -16.87 8.36 -15.53
N GLU A 275 -16.74 7.33 -16.33
CA GLU A 275 -15.93 6.17 -15.99
C GLU A 275 -14.42 6.46 -15.98
N GLY A 276 -13.96 7.30 -16.93
CA GLY A 276 -12.58 7.72 -17.06
C GLY A 276 -11.59 6.54 -16.99
N PHE A 277 -10.52 6.71 -16.23
CA PHE A 277 -9.49 5.68 -16.07
C PHE A 277 -10.00 4.35 -15.49
N PHE A 278 -11.15 4.34 -14.82
CA PHE A 278 -11.67 3.14 -14.17
C PHE A 278 -12.03 2.03 -15.15
N GLY A 279 -12.33 2.38 -16.42
CA GLY A 279 -12.54 1.42 -17.51
C GLY A 279 -11.38 0.45 -17.68
N PHE A 280 -10.14 0.92 -17.45
CA PHE A 280 -8.93 0.08 -17.52
C PHE A 280 -8.67 -0.75 -16.27
N VAL A 281 -9.36 -0.47 -15.15
CA VAL A 281 -9.27 -1.26 -13.91
C VAL A 281 -10.26 -2.43 -13.93
N LYS A 282 -11.44 -2.24 -14.51
CA LYS A 282 -12.54 -3.23 -14.52
C LYS A 282 -12.10 -4.65 -14.93
N PRO A 283 -11.25 -4.86 -15.96
CA PRO A 283 -10.83 -6.19 -16.38
C PRO A 283 -10.07 -6.99 -15.30
N PHE A 284 -9.49 -6.29 -14.31
CA PHE A 284 -8.74 -6.91 -13.21
C PHE A 284 -9.58 -7.17 -11.96
N LEU A 285 -10.82 -6.67 -11.90
CA LEU A 285 -11.69 -6.85 -10.74
C LEU A 285 -12.42 -8.18 -10.81
N ASN A 286 -12.28 -9.01 -9.78
CA ASN A 286 -12.95 -10.32 -9.69
C ASN A 286 -14.45 -10.23 -9.36
N ASN A 287 -14.89 -9.10 -8.76
CA ASN A 287 -16.31 -8.91 -8.38
C ASN A 287 -16.80 -7.57 -8.93
N LYS A 288 -17.84 -7.62 -9.76
CA LYS A 288 -18.65 -6.43 -10.04
C LYS A 288 -19.43 -6.12 -8.75
N LYS A 289 -19.02 -5.10 -8.01
CA LYS A 289 -19.92 -4.53 -7.01
C LYS A 289 -21.13 -3.98 -7.76
N ASN A 290 -22.31 -4.48 -7.43
CA ASN A 290 -23.55 -3.89 -7.91
C ASN A 290 -23.60 -2.46 -7.39
N GLU A 291 -23.82 -1.51 -8.29
CA GLU A 291 -24.10 -0.13 -7.92
C GLU A 291 -25.42 -0.09 -7.17
N THR A 292 -25.43 0.50 -5.99
CA THR A 292 -26.68 0.76 -5.29
C THR A 292 -27.21 2.08 -5.82
N ILE A 293 -28.15 2.01 -6.75
CA ILE A 293 -28.80 3.18 -7.31
C ILE A 293 -30.01 3.50 -6.43
N LEU A 294 -30.04 4.67 -5.84
CA LEU A 294 -31.22 5.17 -5.14
C LEU A 294 -32.18 5.87 -6.14
N PRO A 295 -33.49 5.81 -5.92
CA PRO A 295 -34.44 6.59 -6.70
C PRO A 295 -34.15 8.09 -6.54
N LYS A 296 -34.65 8.91 -7.46
CA LYS A 296 -34.59 10.37 -7.32
C LYS A 296 -35.55 10.79 -6.23
N LEU A 297 -35.02 11.30 -5.14
CA LEU A 297 -35.77 11.79 -3.98
C LEU A 297 -35.39 13.24 -3.70
N SER A 298 -36.31 13.96 -3.09
CA SER A 298 -36.19 15.33 -2.62
C SER A 298 -36.56 15.43 -1.16
N GLU A 299 -36.08 16.45 -0.48
CA GLU A 299 -36.53 16.81 0.86
C GLU A 299 -38.05 17.03 0.85
N GLY A 300 -38.72 16.44 1.85
CA GLY A 300 -40.17 16.47 1.96
C GLY A 300 -40.92 15.31 1.28
N ASP A 301 -40.24 14.49 0.49
CA ASP A 301 -40.85 13.30 -0.10
C ASP A 301 -41.28 12.30 0.98
N VAL A 302 -42.45 11.67 0.78
CA VAL A 302 -42.97 10.66 1.69
C VAL A 302 -42.52 9.26 1.25
N LEU A 303 -41.91 8.53 2.17
CA LEU A 303 -41.49 7.14 1.98
C LEU A 303 -42.52 6.21 2.61
N SER A 304 -43.07 5.28 1.82
CA SER A 304 -43.89 4.18 2.32
C SER A 304 -43.02 3.11 2.93
N ILE A 305 -43.25 2.75 4.19
CA ILE A 305 -42.48 1.80 4.96
C ILE A 305 -43.17 0.45 4.93
N LYS A 306 -42.45 -0.59 4.46
CA LYS A 306 -42.94 -1.97 4.39
C LYS A 306 -42.63 -2.77 5.66
N GLY A 307 -41.70 -2.28 6.46
CA GLY A 307 -41.35 -2.89 7.72
C GLY A 307 -40.05 -2.36 8.29
N SER A 308 -39.80 -2.74 9.52
CA SER A 308 -38.58 -2.45 10.25
C SER A 308 -37.96 -3.73 10.78
N ILE A 309 -36.63 -3.87 10.71
CA ILE A 309 -35.91 -5.07 11.09
C ILE A 309 -34.71 -4.68 11.94
N VAL A 310 -34.60 -5.29 13.13
CA VAL A 310 -33.38 -5.16 13.97
C VAL A 310 -32.35 -6.19 13.51
N ARG A 311 -31.20 -5.72 13.07
CA ARG A 311 -30.06 -6.58 12.67
C ARG A 311 -28.97 -6.52 13.72
N GLN A 312 -28.70 -7.68 14.34
CA GLN A 312 -27.52 -7.85 15.18
C GLN A 312 -26.27 -7.99 14.31
N LYS A 313 -25.29 -7.17 14.58
CA LYS A 313 -23.94 -7.21 13.96
C LYS A 313 -22.90 -7.36 15.05
N PHE A 314 -21.67 -7.66 14.66
CA PHE A 314 -20.54 -7.77 15.59
C PHE A 314 -19.38 -6.92 15.07
N THR A 315 -18.65 -6.32 16.00
CA THR A 315 -17.35 -5.73 15.69
C THR A 315 -16.44 -6.78 15.06
N GLN A 316 -15.57 -6.36 14.17
CA GLN A 316 -14.66 -7.24 13.45
C GLN A 316 -13.21 -6.91 13.80
N PRO A 317 -12.35 -7.90 14.00
CA PRO A 317 -10.93 -7.66 14.17
C PRO A 317 -10.31 -7.06 12.89
N PRO A 318 -9.13 -6.45 12.98
CA PRO A 318 -8.36 -6.11 11.80
C PRO A 318 -8.08 -7.38 10.98
N LYS A 319 -7.85 -7.24 9.68
CA LYS A 319 -7.51 -8.39 8.83
C LYS A 319 -6.02 -8.69 8.95
N HIS A 320 -5.65 -9.96 8.82
CA HIS A 320 -4.25 -10.36 8.66
C HIS A 320 -3.58 -9.60 7.51
N PHE A 321 -2.28 -9.42 7.61
CA PHE A 321 -1.52 -8.86 6.50
C PHE A 321 -1.56 -9.80 5.29
N THR A 322 -1.76 -9.21 4.12
CA THR A 322 -1.40 -9.79 2.82
C THR A 322 -0.08 -9.18 2.37
N GLU A 323 0.56 -9.72 1.35
CA GLU A 323 1.77 -9.06 0.81
C GLU A 323 1.47 -7.64 0.32
N GLU A 324 0.28 -7.40 -0.28
CA GLU A 324 -0.16 -6.05 -0.64
C GLU A 324 -0.15 -5.08 0.54
N THR A 325 -0.81 -5.48 1.63
CA THR A 325 -0.98 -4.60 2.80
C THR A 325 0.29 -4.49 3.62
N LEU A 326 1.11 -5.55 3.69
CA LEU A 326 2.41 -5.53 4.35
C LEU A 326 3.40 -4.63 3.60
N LEU A 327 3.49 -4.74 2.27
CA LEU A 327 4.34 -3.86 1.46
C LEU A 327 3.97 -2.39 1.64
N LYS A 328 2.66 -2.07 1.71
CA LYS A 328 2.18 -0.71 2.02
C LYS A 328 2.62 -0.28 3.42
N ALA A 329 2.47 -1.15 4.40
CA ALA A 329 2.86 -0.85 5.78
C ALA A 329 4.39 -0.67 5.91
N MET A 330 5.19 -1.50 5.24
CA MET A 330 6.66 -1.33 5.16
C MET A 330 7.06 -0.01 4.50
N GLU A 331 6.35 0.42 3.46
CA GLU A 331 6.60 1.68 2.75
C GLU A 331 6.32 2.91 3.63
N LEU A 332 5.28 2.84 4.47
CA LEU A 332 4.85 3.92 5.34
C LEU A 332 5.47 3.87 6.75
N ALA A 333 6.14 2.78 7.10
CA ALA A 333 6.71 2.57 8.41
C ALA A 333 7.71 3.68 8.79
N GLY A 334 7.54 4.30 9.96
CA GLY A 334 8.36 5.41 10.42
C GLY A 334 8.13 6.75 9.71
N ALA A 335 7.16 6.84 8.79
CA ALA A 335 6.87 8.10 8.10
C ALA A 335 6.30 9.18 9.05
N GLU A 336 5.63 8.78 10.12
CA GLU A 336 5.08 9.68 11.14
C GLU A 336 6.17 10.22 12.08
N ASP A 337 7.29 9.49 12.20
CA ASP A 337 8.44 9.84 13.05
C ASP A 337 9.46 10.76 12.34
N ILE A 338 9.28 11.00 11.02
CA ILE A 338 10.16 11.88 10.25
C ILE A 338 9.70 13.32 10.42
N GLU A 339 10.60 14.20 10.88
CA GLU A 339 10.32 15.63 11.01
C GLU A 339 9.85 16.23 9.68
N LYS A 340 8.77 17.03 9.74
CA LYS A 340 8.23 17.71 8.56
C LYS A 340 9.28 18.63 7.96
N GLY A 341 9.64 18.38 6.71
CA GLY A 341 10.62 19.18 5.96
C GLY A 341 11.97 18.49 5.74
N ILE A 342 12.23 17.33 6.33
CA ILE A 342 13.39 16.51 5.99
C ILE A 342 13.01 15.57 4.85
N GLU A 343 13.58 15.77 3.66
CA GLU A 343 13.53 14.78 2.59
C GLU A 343 14.49 13.64 2.92
N VAL A 344 13.94 12.50 3.29
CA VAL A 344 14.69 11.26 3.46
C VAL A 344 14.62 10.49 2.15
N GLU A 345 15.78 10.22 1.56
CA GLU A 345 15.90 9.50 0.29
C GLU A 345 15.20 8.13 0.33
N ARG A 346 15.16 7.51 1.51
CA ARG A 346 14.54 6.18 1.72
C ARG A 346 13.57 6.22 2.90
N LYS A 347 12.28 6.27 2.57
CA LYS A 347 11.20 6.21 3.55
C LYS A 347 10.76 4.75 3.73
N GLY A 348 10.53 4.33 4.99
CA GLY A 348 10.00 3.03 5.32
C GLY A 348 11.04 1.93 5.54
N LEU A 349 10.55 0.71 5.73
CA LEU A 349 11.34 -0.50 5.94
C LEU A 349 11.79 -1.09 4.61
N GLY A 350 13.10 -1.11 4.37
CA GLY A 350 13.70 -1.63 3.14
C GLY A 350 13.39 -0.77 1.91
N THR A 351 14.02 -1.12 0.80
CA THR A 351 13.79 -0.48 -0.51
C THR A 351 12.82 -1.30 -1.35
N PRO A 352 12.23 -0.76 -2.42
CA PRO A 352 11.41 -1.54 -3.34
C PRO A 352 12.08 -2.82 -3.82
N ALA A 353 13.39 -2.76 -4.09
CA ALA A 353 14.18 -3.91 -4.56
C ALA A 353 14.40 -4.99 -3.48
N THR A 354 14.32 -4.66 -2.19
CA THR A 354 14.67 -5.58 -1.09
C THR A 354 13.47 -6.12 -0.32
N ARG A 355 12.32 -5.44 -0.33
CA ARG A 355 11.13 -5.84 0.46
C ARG A 355 10.66 -7.26 0.17
N ALA A 356 10.58 -7.65 -1.11
CA ALA A 356 10.23 -9.01 -1.49
C ALA A 356 11.19 -10.04 -0.87
N GLY A 357 12.50 -9.76 -0.93
CA GLY A 357 13.53 -10.61 -0.33
C GLY A 357 13.43 -10.72 1.19
N VAL A 358 13.01 -9.65 1.88
CA VAL A 358 12.76 -9.68 3.33
C VAL A 358 11.60 -10.63 3.67
N ILE A 359 10.49 -10.55 2.94
CA ILE A 359 9.33 -11.43 3.14
C ILE A 359 9.73 -12.88 2.91
N GLU A 360 10.37 -13.20 1.78
CA GLU A 360 10.82 -14.56 1.47
C GLU A 360 11.81 -15.10 2.51
N ASN A 361 12.72 -14.25 3.01
CA ASN A 361 13.68 -14.65 4.03
C ASN A 361 13.01 -14.97 5.38
N LEU A 362 11.99 -14.20 5.77
CA LEU A 362 11.19 -14.49 6.97
C LEU A 362 10.46 -15.84 6.84
N ILE A 363 9.92 -16.15 5.66
CA ILE A 363 9.27 -17.44 5.37
C ILE A 363 10.31 -18.56 5.37
N TYR A 364 11.42 -18.41 4.66
CA TYR A 364 12.49 -19.41 4.59
C TYR A 364 13.04 -19.78 5.98
N LYS A 365 13.17 -18.79 6.87
CA LYS A 365 13.62 -18.99 8.25
C LYS A 365 12.54 -19.52 9.19
N GLY A 366 11.30 -19.65 8.70
CA GLY A 366 10.17 -20.15 9.45
C GLY A 366 9.65 -19.21 10.52
N PHE A 367 9.83 -17.89 10.36
CA PHE A 367 9.27 -16.87 11.25
C PHE A 367 7.84 -16.48 10.88
N ILE A 368 7.52 -16.54 9.60
CA ILE A 368 6.16 -16.34 9.08
C ILE A 368 5.82 -17.45 8.10
N GLU A 369 4.54 -17.62 7.85
CA GLU A 369 4.02 -18.55 6.85
C GLU A 369 2.93 -17.89 6.00
N ARG A 370 2.66 -18.47 4.82
CA ARG A 370 1.55 -18.05 3.97
C ARG A 370 0.36 -18.99 4.19
N ASP A 371 -0.78 -18.43 4.60
CA ASP A 371 -2.09 -19.08 4.50
C ASP A 371 -2.89 -18.39 3.40
N LYS A 372 -2.94 -19.01 2.21
CA LYS A 372 -3.52 -18.43 0.99
C LYS A 372 -2.87 -17.08 0.65
N LYS A 373 -3.60 -15.96 0.85
CA LYS A 373 -3.08 -14.61 0.67
C LYS A 373 -2.54 -13.98 1.95
N ASN A 374 -2.85 -14.57 3.12
CA ASN A 374 -2.47 -14.03 4.41
C ASN A 374 -1.02 -14.40 4.76
N LEU A 375 -0.37 -13.51 5.47
CA LEU A 375 0.91 -13.73 6.12
C LEU A 375 0.68 -13.82 7.61
N LEU A 376 1.10 -14.93 8.21
CA LEU A 376 0.90 -15.22 9.63
C LEU A 376 2.24 -15.40 10.32
N ALA A 377 2.38 -14.91 11.53
CA ALA A 377 3.53 -15.18 12.37
C ALA A 377 3.46 -16.61 12.90
N THR A 378 4.53 -17.39 12.73
CA THR A 378 4.65 -18.71 13.34
C THR A 378 4.92 -18.60 14.85
N HIS A 379 4.80 -19.69 15.58
CA HIS A 379 5.21 -19.75 16.97
C HIS A 379 6.67 -19.28 17.18
N LYS A 380 7.59 -19.65 16.26
CA LYS A 380 8.98 -19.21 16.27
C LYS A 380 9.11 -17.71 16.08
N GLY A 381 8.30 -17.15 15.17
CA GLY A 381 8.25 -15.69 14.91
C GLY A 381 7.73 -14.93 16.12
N MET A 382 6.63 -15.37 16.71
CA MET A 382 6.05 -14.78 17.94
C MET A 382 7.06 -14.82 19.09
N SER A 383 7.73 -15.97 19.30
CA SER A 383 8.76 -16.11 20.34
C SER A 383 9.91 -15.12 20.14
N LEU A 384 10.39 -14.96 18.90
CA LEU A 384 11.46 -13.98 18.62
C LEU A 384 11.04 -12.55 18.97
N ILE A 385 9.84 -12.13 18.56
CA ILE A 385 9.36 -10.76 18.84
C ILE A 385 9.13 -10.51 20.32
N THR A 386 8.79 -11.54 21.10
CA THR A 386 8.62 -11.42 22.55
C THR A 386 9.95 -11.17 23.27
N ILE A 387 11.06 -11.73 22.77
CA ILE A 387 12.37 -11.65 23.45
C ILE A 387 13.25 -10.50 22.92
N VAL A 388 13.05 -10.07 21.65
CA VAL A 388 13.84 -8.95 21.10
C VAL A 388 13.40 -7.64 21.74
N SER A 389 14.38 -6.82 22.15
CA SER A 389 14.12 -5.52 22.73
C SER A 389 13.32 -4.62 21.79
N GLU A 390 12.43 -3.81 22.35
CA GLU A 390 11.55 -2.90 21.61
C GLU A 390 12.31 -2.02 20.61
N GLU A 391 13.48 -1.55 21.02
CA GLU A 391 14.34 -0.71 20.19
C GLU A 391 14.68 -1.34 18.83
N PHE A 392 14.97 -2.65 18.78
CA PHE A 392 15.37 -3.34 17.54
C PHE A 392 14.20 -3.99 16.78
N ARG A 393 13.01 -4.01 17.37
CA ARG A 393 11.78 -4.45 16.65
C ARG A 393 10.92 -3.28 16.16
N SER A 394 11.22 -2.04 16.58
CA SER A 394 10.48 -0.85 16.18
C SER A 394 10.89 -0.33 14.81
N PRO A 395 9.93 -0.04 13.92
CA PRO A 395 10.20 0.68 12.65
C PRO A 395 10.80 2.07 12.87
N LYS A 396 10.50 2.72 14.00
CA LYS A 396 11.00 4.07 14.35
C LYS A 396 12.51 4.15 14.37
N LYS A 397 13.18 3.18 15.03
CA LYS A 397 14.65 3.14 15.07
C LYS A 397 15.26 3.05 13.66
N THR A 398 14.63 2.28 12.78
CA THR A 398 15.07 2.20 11.37
C THR A 398 14.93 3.55 10.66
N ALA A 399 13.82 4.27 10.89
CA ALA A 399 13.61 5.60 10.31
C ALA A 399 14.64 6.61 10.84
N GLU A 400 14.94 6.60 12.14
CA GLU A 400 15.99 7.45 12.74
C GLU A 400 17.36 7.20 12.11
N TRP A 401 17.71 5.95 11.85
CA TRP A 401 18.97 5.62 11.19
C TRP A 401 19.01 6.09 9.74
N GLU A 402 17.91 5.94 8.98
CA GLU A 402 17.84 6.45 7.61
C GLU A 402 17.98 7.97 7.57
N MET A 403 17.40 8.70 8.55
CA MET A 403 17.61 10.15 8.68
C MET A 403 19.08 10.51 8.95
N LYS A 404 19.75 9.78 9.86
CA LYS A 404 21.19 9.99 10.12
C LYS A 404 22.04 9.69 8.89
N LEU A 405 21.73 8.59 8.17
CA LEU A 405 22.43 8.20 6.95
C LEU A 405 22.24 9.25 5.83
N SER A 406 21.06 9.85 5.71
CA SER A 406 20.81 10.97 4.78
C SER A 406 21.66 12.20 5.16
N LYS A 407 21.73 12.53 6.45
CA LYS A 407 22.60 13.65 6.92
C LYS A 407 24.09 13.37 6.67
N ILE A 408 24.53 12.10 6.76
CA ILE A 408 25.92 11.73 6.40
C ILE A 408 26.15 11.93 4.90
N ALA A 409 25.21 11.52 4.05
CA ALA A 409 25.29 11.73 2.60
C ALA A 409 25.39 13.22 2.23
N ASP A 410 24.70 14.08 3.01
CA ASP A 410 24.78 15.55 2.88
C ASP A 410 26.04 16.17 3.50
N GLY A 411 26.89 15.39 4.19
CA GLY A 411 28.07 15.91 4.92
C GLY A 411 27.72 16.66 6.20
N LYS A 412 26.49 16.50 6.73
CA LYS A 412 25.98 17.20 7.93
C LYS A 412 26.20 16.40 9.22
N GLU A 413 26.52 15.12 9.13
CA GLU A 413 26.72 14.21 10.28
C GLU A 413 27.93 13.30 10.04
N SER A 414 28.56 12.84 11.13
CA SER A 414 29.75 12.00 11.09
C SER A 414 29.38 10.53 10.98
N SER A 415 29.93 9.84 9.97
CA SER A 415 29.80 8.37 9.82
C SER A 415 30.39 7.61 11.01
N LYS A 416 31.48 8.11 11.61
CA LYS A 416 32.13 7.51 12.76
C LYS A 416 31.27 7.57 14.03
N ASP A 417 30.60 8.72 14.25
CA ASP A 417 29.77 8.90 15.44
C ASP A 417 28.49 8.05 15.32
N PHE A 418 27.90 7.98 14.14
CA PHE A 418 26.78 7.08 13.85
C PHE A 418 27.11 5.61 14.16
N LEU A 419 28.29 5.12 13.71
CA LEU A 419 28.69 3.73 13.99
C LEU A 419 29.01 3.49 15.48
N LYS A 420 29.65 4.45 16.17
CA LYS A 420 29.87 4.35 17.61
C LYS A 420 28.58 4.29 18.42
N ASP A 421 27.54 5.05 18.03
CA ASP A 421 26.23 4.96 18.67
C ASP A 421 25.66 3.55 18.57
N ILE A 422 25.74 2.93 17.40
CA ILE A 422 25.27 1.55 17.18
C ILE A 422 26.06 0.54 17.99
N GLU A 423 27.38 0.65 17.98
CA GLU A 423 28.27 -0.22 18.78
C GLU A 423 27.95 -0.12 20.27
N ARG A 424 27.69 1.10 20.78
CA ARG A 424 27.29 1.35 22.15
C ARG A 424 25.94 0.69 22.48
N ASP A 425 24.93 0.89 21.61
CA ASP A 425 23.58 0.35 21.81
C ASP A 425 23.63 -1.20 21.86
N ILE A 426 24.37 -1.82 20.93
CA ILE A 426 24.58 -3.28 20.93
C ILE A 426 25.33 -3.76 22.18
N SER A 427 26.42 -3.06 22.56
CA SER A 427 27.22 -3.43 23.73
C SER A 427 26.40 -3.34 25.02
N ASN A 428 25.60 -2.30 25.17
CA ASN A 428 24.71 -2.14 26.32
C ASN A 428 23.70 -3.30 26.40
N LEU A 429 23.11 -3.69 25.27
CA LEU A 429 22.18 -4.80 25.22
C LEU A 429 22.85 -6.13 25.56
N VAL A 430 24.02 -6.42 24.99
CA VAL A 430 24.77 -7.65 25.29
C VAL A 430 25.14 -7.72 26.78
N ASN A 431 25.65 -6.61 27.34
CA ASN A 431 26.03 -6.54 28.77
C ASN A 431 24.81 -6.68 29.70
N HIS A 432 23.61 -6.26 29.29
CA HIS A 432 22.39 -6.45 30.05
C HIS A 432 22.06 -7.94 30.28
N TYR A 433 22.35 -8.80 29.30
CA TYR A 433 22.10 -10.24 29.38
C TYR A 433 23.28 -11.04 29.94
N GLN A 434 24.42 -10.42 30.23
CA GLN A 434 25.57 -11.08 30.87
C GLN A 434 25.51 -10.99 32.43
N LYS A 435 24.60 -10.15 32.95
CA LYS A 435 24.31 -10.05 34.40
C LYS A 435 23.20 -11.02 34.78
#